data_c839e48003a33398d00b27a4727f0048
#
_entry.id   c839e48003a33398d00b27a4727f0048
#
_cell.length_a   1.000
_cell.length_b   1.000
_cell.length_c   1.000
_cell.angle_alpha   90.00
_cell.angle_beta   90.00
_cell.angle_gamma   90.00
#
_symmetry.space_group_name_H-M   'P 1'
#
loop_
_entity.id
_entity.type
_entity.pdbx_description
1 polymer ?
#
loop_
_entity_poly.entity_id
_entity_poly.type
_entity_poly.pdbx_seq_one_letter_code
_entity_poly.pdbx_strand_id
1 'polypeptide(L)'
;MHTENTIYMRGPKSRIFQLAADIQDWPALLPHYREVIVFEQSDSGDRKVVEMAAERADFPLPGLKFPVRWHSVQVCEPDAGRIYFKHTAGVATGMWVVWSLEDDPWGRGVKVTIAHDLTYPFGFLNGWFARNMVGDQFVHAIAGRTLRTLKQVVERDGLRSYK
;
A
#
# COMPACT_ATOMS: atom_id res chain seq x y z
N MET A 1 -9.69 11.84 -7.56
CA MET A 1 -9.28 11.66 -6.15
C MET A 1 -7.78 11.58 -6.12
N HIS A 2 -7.15 12.38 -5.28
CA HIS A 2 -5.71 12.29 -4.99
C HIS A 2 -5.54 12.26 -3.48
N THR A 3 -4.75 11.32 -2.96
CA THR A 3 -4.38 11.27 -1.53
C THR A 3 -2.91 10.95 -1.37
N GLU A 4 -2.29 11.48 -0.32
CA GLU A 4 -0.90 11.24 -0.01
C GLU A 4 -0.71 10.99 1.49
N ASN A 5 0.08 9.97 1.82
CA ASN A 5 0.51 9.66 3.18
C ASN A 5 2.02 9.60 3.23
N THR A 6 2.62 10.29 4.17
CA THR A 6 4.08 10.32 4.35
C THR A 6 4.46 10.01 5.79
N ILE A 7 5.55 9.24 5.97
CA ILE A 7 6.17 8.96 7.26
C ILE A 7 7.69 8.86 7.13
N TYR A 8 8.41 9.10 8.23
CA TYR A 8 9.85 8.84 8.31
C TYR A 8 10.11 7.55 9.09
N MET A 9 10.96 6.67 8.54
CA MET A 9 11.35 5.40 9.13
C MET A 9 12.86 5.37 9.36
N ARG A 10 13.28 4.96 10.57
CA ARG A 10 14.70 4.78 10.91
C ARG A 10 15.11 3.35 10.63
N GLY A 11 15.88 3.15 9.56
CA GLY A 11 16.38 1.84 9.13
C GLY A 11 16.97 1.89 7.72
N PRO A 12 17.59 0.81 7.26
CA PRO A 12 18.14 0.73 5.91
C PRO A 12 17.02 0.86 4.85
N LYS A 13 17.23 1.75 3.88
CA LYS A 13 16.28 1.97 2.76
C LYS A 13 15.97 0.67 2.00
N SER A 14 16.99 -0.18 1.80
CA SER A 14 16.81 -1.48 1.15
C SER A 14 15.85 -2.39 1.92
N ARG A 15 15.92 -2.40 3.26
CA ARG A 15 15.01 -3.19 4.10
C ARG A 15 13.59 -2.67 4.05
N ILE A 16 13.41 -1.35 4.09
CA ILE A 16 12.11 -0.71 3.98
C ILE A 16 11.50 -1.02 2.62
N PHE A 17 12.30 -0.90 1.55
CA PHE A 17 11.88 -1.22 0.19
C PHE A 17 11.45 -2.69 0.07
N GLN A 18 12.24 -3.61 0.59
CA GLN A 18 11.92 -5.04 0.58
C GLN A 18 10.56 -5.32 1.23
N LEU A 19 10.33 -4.80 2.44
CA LEU A 19 9.07 -4.99 3.16
C LEU A 19 7.87 -4.40 2.41
N ALA A 20 8.06 -3.31 1.67
CA ALA A 20 7.04 -2.69 0.85
C ALA A 20 6.79 -3.46 -0.46
N ALA A 21 7.82 -4.08 -1.04
CA ALA A 21 7.77 -4.79 -2.32
C ALA A 21 7.29 -6.25 -2.18
N ASP A 22 7.58 -6.90 -1.04
CA ASP A 22 7.22 -8.30 -0.77
C ASP A 22 5.77 -8.40 -0.26
N ILE A 23 4.84 -7.99 -1.13
CA ILE A 23 3.41 -7.89 -0.79
C ILE A 23 2.76 -9.22 -0.41
N GLN A 24 3.32 -10.35 -0.84
CA GLN A 24 2.88 -11.68 -0.43
C GLN A 24 2.98 -11.92 1.08
N ASP A 25 3.89 -11.19 1.76
CA ASP A 25 4.09 -11.26 3.21
C ASP A 25 3.17 -10.30 3.99
N TRP A 26 2.49 -9.39 3.29
CA TRP A 26 1.64 -8.39 3.93
C TRP A 26 0.54 -8.96 4.82
N PRO A 27 -0.14 -10.08 4.50
CA PRO A 27 -1.13 -10.64 5.43
C PRO A 27 -0.55 -11.02 6.79
N ALA A 28 0.73 -11.42 6.85
CA ALA A 28 1.41 -11.73 8.10
C ALA A 28 1.92 -10.47 8.83
N LEU A 29 2.28 -9.41 8.08
CA LEU A 29 2.87 -8.18 8.62
C LEU A 29 1.84 -7.10 8.93
N LEU A 30 0.79 -7.03 8.12
CA LEU A 30 -0.20 -5.94 8.10
C LEU A 30 -1.58 -6.52 8.43
N PRO A 31 -2.07 -6.41 9.67
CA PRO A 31 -3.30 -7.08 10.11
C PRO A 31 -4.58 -6.71 9.35
N HIS A 32 -4.56 -5.62 8.58
CA HIS A 32 -5.69 -5.19 7.76
C HIS A 32 -5.69 -5.80 6.35
N TYR A 33 -4.58 -6.44 5.92
CA TYR A 33 -4.58 -7.29 4.73
C TYR A 33 -4.93 -8.72 5.12
N ARG A 34 -5.90 -9.30 4.42
CA ARG A 34 -6.38 -10.66 4.65
C ARG A 34 -5.64 -11.68 3.82
N GLU A 35 -5.40 -11.31 2.57
CA GLU A 35 -4.87 -12.24 1.58
C GLU A 35 -4.17 -11.47 0.46
N VAL A 36 -3.10 -12.05 -0.06
CA VAL A 36 -2.46 -11.64 -1.31
C VAL A 36 -2.16 -12.90 -2.11
N ILE A 37 -2.72 -12.98 -3.32
CA ILE A 37 -2.51 -14.09 -4.24
C ILE A 37 -1.71 -13.57 -5.42
N VAL A 38 -0.54 -14.16 -5.68
CA VAL A 38 0.30 -13.84 -6.84
C VAL A 38 -0.09 -14.76 -7.98
N PHE A 39 -0.62 -14.21 -9.07
CA PHE A 39 -0.99 -14.96 -10.28
C PHE A 39 0.17 -15.11 -11.24
N GLU A 40 0.96 -14.04 -11.40
CA GLU A 40 2.09 -13.98 -12.28
C GLU A 40 3.22 -13.20 -11.62
N GLN A 41 4.46 -13.60 -11.92
CA GLN A 41 5.65 -12.89 -11.52
C GLN A 41 6.68 -12.98 -12.65
N SER A 42 7.37 -11.85 -12.94
CA SER A 42 8.50 -11.83 -13.88
C SER A 42 9.69 -12.63 -13.34
N ASP A 43 10.58 -13.08 -14.21
CA ASP A 43 11.80 -13.82 -13.82
C ASP A 43 12.71 -12.99 -12.90
N SER A 44 12.75 -11.66 -13.09
CA SER A 44 13.46 -10.71 -12.22
C SER A 44 12.76 -10.45 -10.89
N GLY A 45 11.48 -10.82 -10.76
CA GLY A 45 10.67 -10.56 -9.57
C GLY A 45 10.19 -9.12 -9.41
N ASP A 46 10.54 -8.23 -10.34
CA ASP A 46 10.23 -6.80 -10.29
C ASP A 46 8.79 -6.47 -10.71
N ARG A 47 8.12 -7.38 -11.42
CA ARG A 47 6.73 -7.26 -11.83
C ARG A 47 5.89 -8.42 -11.31
N LYS A 48 4.76 -8.12 -10.69
CA LYS A 48 3.78 -9.12 -10.21
C LYS A 48 2.37 -8.73 -10.65
N VAL A 49 1.55 -9.74 -10.97
CA VAL A 49 0.09 -9.60 -11.11
C VAL A 49 -0.55 -10.29 -9.93
N VAL A 50 -1.37 -9.57 -9.17
CA VAL A 50 -1.86 -10.05 -7.87
C VAL A 50 -3.33 -9.74 -7.65
N GLU A 51 -3.99 -10.57 -6.84
CA GLU A 51 -5.21 -10.22 -6.13
C GLU A 51 -4.86 -9.87 -4.69
N MET A 52 -5.44 -8.79 -4.20
CA MET A 52 -5.28 -8.34 -2.82
C MET A 52 -6.65 -8.26 -2.15
N ALA A 53 -6.71 -8.68 -0.91
CA ALA A 53 -7.88 -8.54 -0.06
C ALA A 53 -7.53 -7.81 1.24
N ALA A 54 -8.28 -6.75 1.55
CA ALA A 54 -8.13 -6.02 2.79
C ALA A 54 -9.47 -5.91 3.52
N GLU A 55 -9.41 -5.55 4.79
CA GLU A 55 -10.57 -5.36 5.64
C GLU A 55 -10.87 -3.87 5.79
N ARG A 56 -12.08 -3.48 5.40
CA ARG A 56 -12.63 -2.17 5.70
C ARG A 56 -13.42 -2.26 6.99
N ALA A 57 -12.93 -1.63 8.05
CA ALA A 57 -13.64 -1.48 9.30
C ALA A 57 -14.67 -0.33 9.22
N ASP A 58 -15.71 -0.44 10.07
CA ASP A 58 -16.71 0.61 10.27
C ASP A 58 -17.46 1.06 9.01
N PHE A 59 -17.74 0.11 8.12
CA PHE A 59 -18.56 0.36 6.93
C PHE A 59 -19.51 -0.83 6.64
N PRO A 60 -20.78 -0.62 6.25
CA PRO A 60 -21.48 0.68 6.20
C PRO A 60 -21.89 1.23 7.59
N LEU A 61 -21.74 0.44 8.64
CA LEU A 61 -22.06 0.79 10.02
C LEU A 61 -20.87 0.60 10.95
N PRO A 62 -20.77 1.36 12.06
CA PRO A 62 -19.75 1.17 13.08
C PRO A 62 -19.71 -0.29 13.60
N GLY A 63 -18.50 -0.84 13.74
CA GLY A 63 -18.27 -2.21 14.21
C GLY A 63 -18.37 -3.28 13.13
N LEU A 64 -18.88 -2.98 11.95
CA LEU A 64 -18.86 -3.91 10.82
C LEU A 64 -17.52 -3.91 10.12
N LYS A 65 -17.10 -5.10 9.70
CA LYS A 65 -15.89 -5.31 8.89
C LYS A 65 -16.32 -5.85 7.54
N PHE A 66 -15.93 -5.13 6.49
CA PHE A 66 -16.28 -5.48 5.13
C PHE A 66 -15.03 -5.85 4.32
N PRO A 67 -14.95 -7.05 3.74
CA PRO A 67 -13.85 -7.44 2.89
C PRO A 67 -13.92 -6.68 1.56
N VAL A 68 -12.82 -6.11 1.15
CA VAL A 68 -12.64 -5.48 -0.17
C VAL A 68 -11.56 -6.22 -0.93
N ARG A 69 -11.81 -6.52 -2.21
CA ARG A 69 -10.88 -7.21 -3.10
C ARG A 69 -10.62 -6.40 -4.35
N TRP A 70 -9.39 -6.47 -4.84
CA TRP A 70 -8.99 -5.84 -6.10
C TRP A 70 -7.81 -6.58 -6.72
N HIS A 71 -7.69 -6.47 -8.04
CA HIS A 71 -6.51 -6.95 -8.76
C HIS A 71 -5.56 -5.79 -9.02
N SER A 72 -4.28 -6.08 -9.03
CA SER A 72 -3.24 -5.09 -9.25
C SER A 72 -2.06 -5.66 -10.04
N VAL A 73 -1.45 -4.80 -10.84
CA VAL A 73 -0.11 -5.02 -11.38
C VAL A 73 0.84 -4.19 -10.52
N GLN A 74 1.81 -4.86 -9.89
CA GLN A 74 2.92 -4.24 -9.17
C GLN A 74 4.13 -4.16 -10.07
N VAL A 75 4.86 -3.04 -10.03
CA VAL A 75 6.19 -2.88 -10.64
C VAL A 75 7.11 -2.24 -9.62
N CYS A 76 8.29 -2.83 -9.43
CA CYS A 76 9.30 -2.39 -8.47
C CYS A 76 10.54 -1.85 -9.20
N GLU A 77 11.01 -0.67 -8.79
CA GLU A 77 12.23 -0.03 -9.25
C GLU A 77 13.15 0.25 -8.04
N PRO A 78 13.93 -0.75 -7.58
CA PRO A 78 14.73 -0.64 -6.36
C PRO A 78 15.73 0.52 -6.41
N ASP A 79 16.42 0.71 -7.53
CA ASP A 79 17.42 1.76 -7.71
C ASP A 79 16.80 3.16 -7.62
N ALA A 80 15.59 3.31 -8.13
CA ALA A 80 14.82 4.56 -8.04
C ALA A 80 14.10 4.73 -6.68
N GLY A 81 14.04 3.67 -5.86
CA GLY A 81 13.26 3.68 -4.62
C GLY A 81 11.76 3.84 -4.87
N ARG A 82 11.24 3.23 -5.95
CA ARG A 82 9.85 3.37 -6.40
C ARG A 82 9.15 2.02 -6.50
N ILE A 83 7.89 1.97 -6.06
CA ILE A 83 7.00 0.84 -6.30
C ILE A 83 5.68 1.39 -6.82
N TYR A 84 5.23 0.85 -7.93
CA TYR A 84 4.00 1.24 -8.60
C TYR A 84 2.97 0.14 -8.51
N PHE A 85 1.72 0.52 -8.29
CA PHE A 85 0.59 -0.38 -8.44
C PHE A 85 -0.43 0.26 -9.40
N LYS A 86 -0.91 -0.55 -10.34
CA LYS A 86 -2.06 -0.22 -11.17
C LYS A 86 -3.18 -1.18 -10.82
N HIS A 87 -4.26 -0.67 -10.24
CA HIS A 87 -5.42 -1.50 -9.95
C HIS A 87 -6.22 -1.73 -11.21
N THR A 88 -6.37 -3.00 -11.59
CA THR A 88 -6.94 -3.43 -12.88
C THR A 88 -8.37 -3.95 -12.78
N ALA A 89 -8.78 -4.41 -11.60
CA ALA A 89 -10.13 -4.89 -11.35
C ALA A 89 -10.53 -4.69 -9.88
N GLY A 90 -11.84 -4.83 -9.59
CA GLY A 90 -12.40 -4.70 -8.26
C GLY A 90 -12.75 -3.27 -7.87
N VAL A 91 -12.84 -3.02 -6.56
CA VAL A 91 -13.39 -1.75 -6.02
C VAL A 91 -12.54 -0.51 -6.33
N ALA A 92 -11.26 -0.70 -6.58
CA ALA A 92 -10.29 0.38 -6.84
C ALA A 92 -9.85 0.43 -8.31
N THR A 93 -10.60 -0.17 -9.23
CA THR A 93 -10.25 -0.21 -10.66
C THR A 93 -9.91 1.18 -11.20
N GLY A 94 -8.75 1.27 -11.88
CA GLY A 94 -8.24 2.52 -12.45
C GLY A 94 -7.31 3.31 -11.51
N MET A 95 -7.23 2.95 -10.24
CA MET A 95 -6.34 3.61 -9.28
C MET A 95 -4.87 3.35 -9.61
N TRP A 96 -4.08 4.40 -9.54
CA TRP A 96 -2.63 4.33 -9.48
C TRP A 96 -2.17 4.56 -8.06
N VAL A 97 -1.21 3.76 -7.62
CA VAL A 97 -0.54 3.93 -6.33
C VAL A 97 0.96 3.99 -6.57
N VAL A 98 1.61 4.99 -6.00
CA VAL A 98 3.06 5.15 -6.10
C VAL A 98 3.64 5.22 -4.70
N TRP A 99 4.57 4.33 -4.41
CA TRP A 99 5.43 4.42 -3.24
C TRP A 99 6.74 5.09 -3.63
N SER A 100 7.19 6.00 -2.79
CA SER A 100 8.47 6.70 -2.95
C SER A 100 9.27 6.58 -1.67
N LEU A 101 10.51 6.14 -1.79
CA LEU A 101 11.47 6.01 -0.69
C LEU A 101 12.65 6.94 -0.96
N GLU A 102 12.82 7.95 -0.15
CA GLU A 102 13.85 8.99 -0.30
C GLU A 102 14.62 9.13 1.00
N ASP A 103 15.96 9.19 0.92
CA ASP A 103 16.77 9.47 2.09
C ASP A 103 16.52 10.92 2.55
N ASP A 104 16.23 11.10 3.83
CA ASP A 104 15.98 12.44 4.36
C ASP A 104 17.27 13.20 4.54
N PRO A 105 17.44 14.37 3.90
CA PRO A 105 18.67 15.15 3.98
C PRO A 105 18.95 15.69 5.41
N TRP A 106 17.95 15.67 6.27
CA TRP A 106 18.05 16.11 7.66
C TRP A 106 18.35 14.97 8.65
N GLY A 107 18.62 13.75 8.15
CA GLY A 107 18.98 12.60 8.97
C GLY A 107 17.86 12.00 9.80
N ARG A 108 16.59 12.28 9.48
CA ARG A 108 15.41 11.68 10.15
C ARG A 108 15.17 10.22 9.75
N GLY A 109 15.93 9.70 8.79
CA GLY A 109 15.84 8.38 8.22
C GLY A 109 15.38 8.41 6.77
N VAL A 110 14.56 7.43 6.36
CA VAL A 110 13.98 7.34 5.03
C VAL A 110 12.59 7.94 5.05
N LYS A 111 12.34 8.92 4.18
CA LYS A 111 11.00 9.45 3.90
C LYS A 111 10.28 8.47 3.00
N VAL A 112 9.19 7.90 3.47
CA VAL A 112 8.34 6.97 2.72
C VAL A 112 7.01 7.64 2.46
N THR A 113 6.63 7.74 1.19
CA THR A 113 5.38 8.35 0.75
C THR A 113 4.58 7.34 -0.06
N ILE A 114 3.26 7.26 0.19
CA ILE A 114 2.30 6.54 -0.65
C ILE A 114 1.34 7.57 -1.22
N ALA A 115 1.37 7.73 -2.53
CA ALA A 115 0.43 8.57 -3.28
C ALA A 115 -0.59 7.69 -4.02
N HIS A 116 -1.86 8.07 -3.96
CA HIS A 116 -2.95 7.40 -4.68
C HIS A 116 -3.63 8.39 -5.61
N ASP A 117 -3.76 8.00 -6.86
CA ASP A 117 -4.48 8.73 -7.89
C ASP A 117 -5.58 7.87 -8.50
N LEU A 118 -6.82 8.33 -8.38
CA LEU A 118 -7.97 7.68 -9.00
C LEU A 118 -8.77 8.69 -9.80
N THR A 119 -8.83 8.46 -11.09
CA THR A 119 -9.76 9.16 -12.00
C THR A 119 -10.97 8.25 -12.19
N TYR A 120 -12.14 8.71 -11.74
CA TYR A 120 -13.37 7.95 -11.90
C TYR A 120 -13.80 7.96 -13.38
N PRO A 121 -13.84 6.80 -14.06
CA PRO A 121 -14.42 6.73 -15.39
C PRO A 121 -15.93 6.75 -15.27
N PHE A 122 -16.55 7.78 -15.83
CA PHE A 122 -17.95 7.95 -16.16
C PHE A 122 -19.07 7.40 -15.23
N GLY A 123 -19.97 8.29 -14.82
CA GLY A 123 -21.33 8.00 -14.36
C GLY A 123 -21.58 8.34 -12.89
N PHE A 124 -22.62 9.16 -12.67
CA PHE A 124 -23.07 9.66 -11.37
C PHE A 124 -23.31 8.57 -10.31
N LEU A 125 -23.84 7.41 -10.68
CA LEU A 125 -24.14 6.31 -9.74
C LEU A 125 -22.89 5.50 -9.38
N ASN A 126 -22.00 5.24 -10.34
CA ASN A 126 -20.74 4.55 -10.06
C ASN A 126 -19.80 5.44 -9.25
N GLY A 127 -19.82 6.75 -9.49
CA GLY A 127 -19.02 7.71 -8.72
C GLY A 127 -19.42 7.79 -7.24
N TRP A 128 -20.73 7.74 -6.93
CA TRP A 128 -21.21 7.79 -5.55
C TRP A 128 -20.83 6.53 -4.77
N PHE A 129 -21.03 5.34 -5.36
CA PHE A 129 -20.66 4.07 -4.72
C PHE A 129 -19.15 3.94 -4.55
N ALA A 130 -18.37 4.24 -5.58
CA ALA A 130 -16.91 4.21 -5.50
C ALA A 130 -16.36 5.23 -4.48
N ARG A 131 -16.92 6.44 -4.43
CA ARG A 131 -16.55 7.46 -3.42
C ARG A 131 -16.87 7.02 -2.00
N ASN A 132 -17.94 6.28 -1.78
CA ASN A 132 -18.30 5.77 -0.46
C ASN A 132 -17.57 4.48 -0.11
N MET A 133 -17.25 3.62 -1.09
CA MET A 133 -16.53 2.36 -0.87
C MET A 133 -15.01 2.56 -0.80
N VAL A 134 -14.45 3.41 -1.66
CA VAL A 134 -13.03 3.68 -1.82
C VAL A 134 -12.73 5.17 -1.63
N GLY A 135 -13.54 5.85 -0.81
CA GLY A 135 -13.38 7.29 -0.57
C GLY A 135 -12.02 7.65 0.02
N ASP A 136 -11.64 8.91 -0.15
CA ASP A 136 -10.36 9.47 0.29
C ASP A 136 -9.99 9.08 1.72
N GLN A 137 -10.95 9.05 2.62
CA GLN A 137 -10.74 8.67 4.04
C GLN A 137 -10.33 7.21 4.19
N PHE A 138 -10.92 6.29 3.41
CA PHE A 138 -10.59 4.87 3.49
C PHE A 138 -9.20 4.59 2.94
N VAL A 139 -8.88 5.12 1.76
CA VAL A 139 -7.56 4.98 1.14
C VAL A 139 -6.48 5.59 2.03
N HIS A 140 -6.73 6.79 2.55
CA HIS A 140 -5.83 7.47 3.47
C HIS A 140 -5.63 6.68 4.77
N ALA A 141 -6.69 6.11 5.32
CA ALA A 141 -6.61 5.30 6.56
C ALA A 141 -5.82 4.00 6.36
N ILE A 142 -6.04 3.28 5.25
CA ILE A 142 -5.28 2.05 4.93
C ILE A 142 -3.80 2.38 4.74
N ALA A 143 -3.47 3.37 3.91
CA ALA A 143 -2.09 3.77 3.65
C ALA A 143 -1.39 4.22 4.94
N GLY A 144 -2.04 5.04 5.74
CA GLY A 144 -1.51 5.48 7.02
C GLY A 144 -1.29 4.33 8.02
N ARG A 145 -2.18 3.33 8.05
CA ARG A 145 -2.01 2.14 8.88
C ARG A 145 -0.84 1.28 8.38
N THR A 146 -0.76 1.07 7.07
CA THR A 146 0.35 0.34 6.42
C THR A 146 1.69 0.96 6.78
N LEU A 147 1.84 2.27 6.58
CA LEU A 147 3.09 2.99 6.88
C LEU A 147 3.47 2.91 8.36
N ARG A 148 2.51 3.09 9.28
CA ARG A 148 2.79 2.99 10.72
C ARG A 148 3.23 1.60 11.13
N THR A 149 2.60 0.55 10.59
CA THR A 149 2.97 -0.83 10.91
C THR A 149 4.34 -1.19 10.37
N LEU A 150 4.63 -0.83 9.11
CA LEU A 150 5.97 -1.04 8.52
C LEU A 150 7.05 -0.30 9.32
N LYS A 151 6.80 0.94 9.72
CA LYS A 151 7.72 1.70 10.59
C LYS A 151 8.03 0.93 11.87
N GLN A 152 7.01 0.39 12.55
CA GLN A 152 7.20 -0.39 13.79
C GLN A 152 8.04 -1.66 13.56
N VAL A 153 7.86 -2.33 12.41
CA VAL A 153 8.64 -3.53 12.06
C VAL A 153 10.10 -3.14 11.83
N VAL A 154 10.35 -2.15 10.98
CA VAL A 154 11.69 -1.69 10.62
C VAL A 154 12.47 -1.22 11.85
N GLU A 155 11.87 -0.40 12.69
CA GLU A 155 12.54 0.17 13.86
C GLU A 155 12.77 -0.86 14.97
N ARG A 156 11.92 -1.90 15.09
CA ARG A 156 12.18 -3.05 15.99
C ARG A 156 13.33 -3.93 15.50
N ASP A 157 13.39 -4.19 14.19
CA ASP A 157 14.48 -4.99 13.61
C ASP A 157 15.82 -4.28 13.84
N GLY A 158 15.88 -2.96 13.68
CA GLY A 158 17.06 -2.15 13.97
C GLY A 158 17.55 -2.28 15.41
N LEU A 159 16.64 -2.30 16.39
CA LEU A 159 16.99 -2.44 17.81
C LEU A 159 17.54 -3.84 18.17
N ARG A 160 17.18 -4.89 17.41
CA ARG A 160 17.68 -6.26 17.62
C ARG A 160 19.05 -6.48 17.03
N SER A 161 19.44 -5.72 16.03
CA SER A 161 20.76 -5.82 15.38
C SER A 161 21.90 -5.21 16.22
N TYR A 162 21.59 -4.52 17.32
CA TYR A 162 22.56 -3.90 18.24
C TYR A 162 22.74 -4.69 19.56
N LYS A 163 22.15 -5.88 19.67
CA LYS A 163 22.35 -6.82 20.80
C LYS A 163 23.10 -8.05 20.36
#